data_bb28aae35f8b97af15cf9034ecd00bc6
#
_entry.id   bb28aae35f8b97af15cf9034ecd00bc6
#
_cell.length_a   1.000
_cell.length_b   1.000
_cell.length_c   1.000
_cell.angle_alpha   90.00
_cell.angle_beta   90.00
_cell.angle_gamma   90.00
#
_symmetry.space_group_name_H-M   'P 1'
#
loop_
_entity.id
_entity.type
_entity.pdbx_description
1 polymer ?
#
loop_
_entity_poly.entity_id
_entity_poly.type
_entity_poly.pdbx_seq_one_letter_code
_entity_poly.pdbx_strand_id
1 'polypeptide(L)'
;MDGSTIQFEQGAAPMHVNAPAALWVLGHRVTLLPVGGRVAAIEVVTPPGVPGPPPHHHEDADEFFYVIAGRLGVMRDGSWSSLGPGDYASIPQGTVHSFRNDGTEDVRVITGFEPQGFERFFVEFGIDAEKAGAFEESVSQDSIARVVEGCARFGMILARH
;
A
#
# COMPACT_ATOMS: atom_id res chain seq x y z
N MET A 1 22.43 25.59 24.03
CA MET A 1 21.41 24.60 23.67
C MET A 1 20.25 25.38 23.10
N ASP A 2 20.22 25.47 21.79
CA ASP A 2 19.22 26.25 21.07
C ASP A 2 18.04 25.34 20.78
N GLY A 3 16.97 25.55 21.53
CA GLY A 3 15.71 24.84 21.33
C GLY A 3 14.99 25.43 20.12
N SER A 4 15.25 24.91 18.90
CA SER A 4 14.46 25.29 17.75
C SER A 4 13.03 24.77 17.91
N THR A 5 12.16 25.66 18.39
CA THR A 5 10.71 25.41 18.36
C THR A 5 10.27 25.44 16.90
N ILE A 6 9.85 24.28 16.37
CA ILE A 6 9.17 24.23 15.09
C ILE A 6 7.85 24.98 15.26
N GLN A 7 7.75 26.18 14.67
CA GLN A 7 6.49 26.92 14.62
C GLN A 7 5.71 26.39 13.41
N PHE A 8 4.59 25.70 13.67
CA PHE A 8 3.59 25.44 12.64
C PHE A 8 2.83 26.74 12.39
N GLU A 9 2.75 27.18 11.14
CA GLU A 9 1.92 28.32 10.77
C GLU A 9 0.48 28.09 11.23
N GLN A 10 -0.01 28.94 12.11
CA GLN A 10 -1.41 28.98 12.52
C GLN A 10 -2.22 29.56 11.34
N GLY A 11 -2.99 28.75 10.63
CA GLY A 11 -3.89 29.31 9.62
C GLY A 11 -4.62 28.37 8.68
N ALA A 12 -4.25 27.11 8.55
CA ALA A 12 -5.05 26.17 7.80
C ALA A 12 -6.08 25.51 8.74
N ALA A 13 -7.37 25.73 8.48
CA ALA A 13 -8.41 24.94 9.12
C ALA A 13 -8.09 23.44 8.92
N PRO A 14 -8.24 22.59 9.93
CA PRO A 14 -8.02 21.15 9.74
C PRO A 14 -8.96 20.69 8.64
N MET A 15 -8.38 20.18 7.55
CA MET A 15 -9.14 19.60 6.46
C MET A 15 -9.66 18.26 6.96
N HIS A 16 -10.85 18.28 7.58
CA HIS A 16 -11.59 17.07 7.88
C HIS A 16 -12.10 16.52 6.54
N VAL A 17 -11.33 15.63 5.95
CA VAL A 17 -11.83 14.81 4.87
C VAL A 17 -12.57 13.67 5.55
N ASN A 18 -13.84 13.44 5.19
CA ASN A 18 -14.55 12.22 5.57
C ASN A 18 -13.63 11.03 5.25
N ALA A 19 -13.57 10.03 6.14
CA ALA A 19 -12.78 8.85 5.91
C ALA A 19 -13.05 8.33 4.48
N PRO A 20 -12.04 8.22 3.62
CA PRO A 20 -12.26 7.76 2.26
C PRO A 20 -12.83 6.35 2.30
N ALA A 21 -13.65 6.01 1.30
CA ALA A 21 -14.17 4.66 1.18
C ALA A 21 -13.01 3.66 1.10
N ALA A 22 -13.12 2.58 1.85
CA ALA A 22 -12.15 1.50 1.77
C ALA A 22 -12.48 0.57 0.60
N LEU A 23 -11.46 -0.03 0.03
CA LEU A 23 -11.53 -0.96 -1.09
C LEU A 23 -10.89 -2.30 -0.70
N TRP A 24 -11.41 -3.41 -1.19
CA TRP A 24 -10.70 -4.69 -1.17
C TRP A 24 -9.97 -4.89 -2.50
N VAL A 25 -8.66 -5.13 -2.43
CA VAL A 25 -7.82 -5.42 -3.59
C VAL A 25 -7.00 -6.66 -3.28
N LEU A 26 -7.27 -7.77 -3.93
CA LEU A 26 -6.58 -9.07 -3.76
C LEU A 26 -6.46 -9.50 -2.28
N GLY A 27 -7.51 -9.29 -1.48
CA GLY A 27 -7.56 -9.64 -0.07
C GLY A 27 -6.92 -8.61 0.88
N HIS A 28 -6.41 -7.50 0.36
CA HIS A 28 -5.93 -6.37 1.14
C HIS A 28 -7.00 -5.29 1.24
N ARG A 29 -7.29 -4.81 2.44
CA ARG A 29 -8.19 -3.67 2.64
C ARG A 29 -7.39 -2.38 2.52
N VAL A 30 -7.70 -1.60 1.51
CA VAL A 30 -6.98 -0.38 1.14
C VAL A 30 -7.85 0.84 1.37
N THR A 31 -7.30 1.86 2.01
CA THR A 31 -7.93 3.18 2.17
C THR A 31 -7.00 4.24 1.60
N LEU A 32 -7.45 4.96 0.56
CA LEU A 32 -6.68 6.06 0.00
C LEU A 32 -6.66 7.23 0.99
N LEU A 33 -5.47 7.74 1.32
CA LEU A 33 -5.34 8.88 2.22
C LEU A 33 -5.26 10.17 1.39
N PRO A 34 -6.01 11.21 1.75
CA PRO A 34 -6.00 12.47 1.01
C PRO A 34 -4.76 13.31 1.34
N VAL A 35 -3.61 12.86 0.89
CA VAL A 35 -2.37 13.62 0.94
C VAL A 35 -2.26 14.48 -0.31
N GLY A 36 -1.74 15.68 -0.19
CA GLY A 36 -1.57 16.59 -1.32
C GLY A 36 -0.14 16.57 -1.86
N GLY A 37 0.05 17.23 -3.01
CA GLY A 37 1.37 17.46 -3.57
C GLY A 37 1.86 16.30 -4.44
N ARG A 38 3.09 15.84 -4.22
CA ARG A 38 3.76 14.86 -5.10
C ARG A 38 3.63 13.41 -4.62
N VAL A 39 3.13 13.19 -3.41
CA VAL A 39 3.04 11.89 -2.76
C VAL A 39 1.61 11.39 -2.78
N ALA A 40 1.39 10.15 -3.14
CA ALA A 40 0.19 9.41 -2.80
C ALA A 40 0.45 8.56 -1.55
N ALA A 41 -0.54 8.41 -0.69
CA ALA A 41 -0.45 7.52 0.45
C ALA A 41 -1.74 6.71 0.62
N ILE A 42 -1.60 5.48 1.06
CA ILE A 42 -2.71 4.58 1.37
C ILE A 42 -2.46 3.91 2.72
N GLU A 43 -3.53 3.60 3.41
CA GLU A 43 -3.49 2.63 4.50
C GLU A 43 -3.85 1.25 3.94
N VAL A 44 -3.06 0.24 4.29
CA VAL A 44 -3.32 -1.15 3.92
C VAL A 44 -3.45 -1.98 5.18
N VAL A 45 -4.54 -2.74 5.26
CA VAL A 45 -4.74 -3.77 6.29
C VAL A 45 -4.77 -5.13 5.58
N THR A 46 -3.84 -5.99 5.95
CA THR A 46 -3.72 -7.34 5.38
C THR A 46 -4.02 -8.39 6.44
N PRO A 47 -5.10 -9.15 6.30
CA PRO A 47 -5.39 -10.27 7.19
C PRO A 47 -4.30 -11.35 7.16
N PRO A 48 -4.16 -12.16 8.21
CA PRO A 48 -3.26 -13.30 8.20
C PRO A 48 -3.66 -14.31 7.11
N GLY A 49 -2.65 -14.91 6.47
CA GLY A 49 -2.85 -15.92 5.43
C GLY A 49 -3.21 -15.37 4.04
N VAL A 50 -3.43 -14.06 3.90
CA VAL A 50 -3.57 -13.44 2.58
C VAL A 50 -2.18 -13.34 1.94
N PRO A 51 -1.98 -13.92 0.73
CA PRO A 51 -0.70 -13.81 0.05
C PRO A 51 -0.46 -12.38 -0.39
N GLY A 52 0.79 -11.94 -0.35
CA GLY A 52 1.21 -10.68 -0.94
C GLY A 52 1.18 -10.72 -2.46
N PRO A 53 1.42 -9.57 -3.12
CA PRO A 53 1.54 -9.52 -4.56
C PRO A 53 2.73 -10.37 -5.02
N PRO A 54 2.70 -10.90 -6.25
CA PRO A 54 3.89 -11.49 -6.86
C PRO A 54 5.07 -10.50 -6.83
N PRO A 55 6.34 -10.97 -6.84
CA PRO A 55 7.47 -10.08 -6.99
C PRO A 55 7.29 -9.13 -8.18
N HIS A 56 7.47 -7.84 -7.95
CA HIS A 56 7.26 -6.79 -8.94
C HIS A 56 8.15 -5.57 -8.65
N HIS A 57 8.20 -4.65 -9.59
CA HIS A 57 8.79 -3.32 -9.37
C HIS A 57 7.88 -2.23 -9.93
N HIS A 58 8.06 -1.00 -9.44
CA HIS A 58 7.43 0.18 -10.01
C HIS A 58 8.40 0.86 -10.98
N GLU A 59 7.94 1.12 -12.23
CA GLU A 59 8.76 1.77 -13.24
C GLU A 59 8.96 3.27 -12.97
N ASP A 60 7.97 3.91 -12.36
CA ASP A 60 7.88 5.38 -12.32
C ASP A 60 7.78 5.93 -10.89
N ALA A 61 7.87 5.10 -9.84
CA ALA A 61 7.69 5.56 -8.48
C ALA A 61 8.61 4.85 -7.48
N ASP A 62 9.06 5.63 -6.51
CA ASP A 62 9.54 5.10 -5.23
C ASP A 62 8.35 4.70 -4.38
N GLU A 63 8.51 3.64 -3.56
CA GLU A 63 7.52 3.21 -2.59
C GLU A 63 8.14 3.16 -1.19
N PHE A 64 7.32 3.32 -0.16
CA PHE A 64 7.74 3.04 1.21
C PHE A 64 6.63 2.34 1.98
N PHE A 65 7.02 1.58 3.00
CA PHE A 65 6.13 0.99 3.99
C PHE A 65 6.47 1.52 5.38
N TYR A 66 5.46 1.88 6.16
CA TYR A 66 5.59 2.18 7.58
C TYR A 66 4.58 1.34 8.37
N VAL A 67 5.08 0.51 9.29
CA VAL A 67 4.24 -0.42 10.04
C VAL A 67 3.57 0.28 11.22
N ILE A 68 2.24 0.23 11.26
CA ILE A 68 1.42 0.76 12.36
C ILE A 68 1.17 -0.34 13.41
N ALA A 69 0.80 -1.55 12.96
CA ALA A 69 0.48 -2.68 13.83
C ALA A 69 0.76 -4.00 13.11
N GLY A 70 0.95 -5.05 13.88
CA GLY A 70 1.22 -6.39 13.35
C GLY A 70 2.66 -6.58 12.90
N ARG A 71 2.89 -7.53 12.01
CA ARG A 71 4.23 -7.87 11.51
C ARG A 71 4.22 -8.01 10.00
N LEU A 72 4.94 -7.11 9.33
CA LEU A 72 5.06 -7.08 7.88
C LEU A 72 6.35 -7.77 7.43
N GLY A 73 6.24 -8.79 6.60
CA GLY A 73 7.37 -9.28 5.81
C GLY A 73 7.51 -8.44 4.55
N VAL A 74 8.71 -7.93 4.27
CA VAL A 74 9.04 -7.22 3.03
C VAL A 74 10.20 -7.94 2.35
N MET A 75 10.02 -8.29 1.09
CA MET A 75 11.08 -8.82 0.23
C MET A 75 11.62 -7.69 -0.64
N ARG A 76 12.92 -7.56 -0.70
CA ARG A 76 13.63 -6.66 -1.61
C ARG A 76 14.79 -7.42 -2.25
N ASP A 77 14.81 -7.46 -3.58
CA ASP A 77 15.84 -8.15 -4.37
C ASP A 77 16.10 -9.59 -3.89
N GLY A 78 15.04 -10.32 -3.59
CA GLY A 78 15.09 -11.71 -3.15
C GLY A 78 15.34 -11.94 -1.65
N SER A 79 15.62 -10.90 -0.86
CA SER A 79 15.87 -10.98 0.57
C SER A 79 14.68 -10.52 1.39
N TRP A 80 14.18 -11.37 2.31
CA TRP A 80 13.07 -11.06 3.20
C TRP A 80 13.55 -10.41 4.50
N SER A 81 12.83 -9.38 4.94
CA SER A 81 12.97 -8.75 6.26
C SER A 81 11.62 -8.71 6.94
N SER A 82 11.60 -8.86 8.27
CA SER A 82 10.37 -8.78 9.06
C SER A 82 10.37 -7.48 9.86
N LEU A 83 9.34 -6.66 9.66
CA LEU A 83 9.18 -5.35 10.25
C LEU A 83 8.05 -5.36 11.28
N GLY A 84 8.26 -4.70 12.42
CA GLY A 84 7.27 -4.49 13.47
C GLY A 84 6.80 -3.04 13.54
N PRO A 85 5.87 -2.70 14.45
CA PRO A 85 5.36 -1.34 14.62
C PRO A 85 6.47 -0.32 14.82
N GLY A 86 6.44 0.78 14.05
CA GLY A 86 7.44 1.83 14.04
C GLY A 86 8.59 1.61 13.06
N ASP A 87 8.74 0.42 12.50
CA ASP A 87 9.72 0.15 11.43
C ASP A 87 9.21 0.63 10.08
N TYR A 88 10.16 0.89 9.17
CA TYR A 88 9.84 1.24 7.79
C TYR A 88 10.77 0.55 6.80
N ALA A 89 10.32 0.44 5.56
CA ALA A 89 11.13 0.03 4.42
C ALA A 89 10.98 1.04 3.28
N SER A 90 12.09 1.38 2.65
CA SER A 90 12.11 2.17 1.40
C SER A 90 12.39 1.25 0.22
N ILE A 91 11.61 1.39 -0.82
CA ILE A 91 11.70 0.63 -2.07
C ILE A 91 11.92 1.64 -3.21
N PRO A 92 13.17 1.89 -3.60
CA PRO A 92 13.45 2.76 -4.73
C PRO A 92 12.84 2.24 -6.03
N GLN A 93 12.48 3.15 -6.93
CA GLN A 93 12.05 2.86 -8.29
C GLN A 93 12.88 1.73 -8.93
N GLY A 94 12.22 0.80 -9.60
CA GLY A 94 12.87 -0.34 -10.27
C GLY A 94 13.31 -1.49 -9.36
N THR A 95 13.21 -1.35 -8.04
CA THR A 95 13.58 -2.40 -7.09
C THR A 95 12.52 -3.50 -7.05
N VAL A 96 12.93 -4.75 -7.32
CA VAL A 96 12.02 -5.90 -7.22
C VAL A 96 11.69 -6.17 -5.77
N HIS A 97 10.40 -6.17 -5.46
CA HIS A 97 9.91 -6.35 -4.09
C HIS A 97 8.58 -7.09 -4.02
N SER A 98 8.22 -7.46 -2.83
CA SER A 98 6.92 -8.01 -2.44
C SER A 98 6.74 -7.80 -0.93
N PHE A 99 5.51 -7.96 -0.46
CA PHE A 99 5.22 -7.93 0.97
C PHE A 99 4.21 -9.02 1.34
N ARG A 100 4.10 -9.33 2.62
CA ARG A 100 3.11 -10.27 3.16
C ARG A 100 2.88 -10.01 4.65
N ASN A 101 1.78 -10.53 5.16
CA ASN A 101 1.58 -10.60 6.60
C ASN A 101 2.38 -11.78 7.17
N ASP A 102 3.38 -11.52 7.99
CA ASP A 102 4.21 -12.54 8.68
C ASP A 102 3.68 -12.90 10.07
N GLY A 103 2.54 -12.31 10.48
CA GLY A 103 1.93 -12.51 11.79
C GLY A 103 0.70 -13.39 11.77
N THR A 104 0.09 -13.50 12.94
CA THR A 104 -1.19 -14.22 13.18
C THR A 104 -2.37 -13.27 13.37
N GLU A 105 -2.11 -11.97 13.38
CA GLU A 105 -3.06 -10.87 13.48
C GLU A 105 -3.00 -10.05 12.20
N ASP A 106 -3.97 -9.16 11.99
CA ASP A 106 -3.90 -8.20 10.88
C ASP A 106 -2.62 -7.37 10.95
N VAL A 107 -1.96 -7.20 9.82
CA VAL A 107 -0.91 -6.19 9.70
C VAL A 107 -1.51 -4.91 9.11
N ARG A 108 -1.21 -3.78 9.72
CA ARG A 108 -1.65 -2.45 9.30
C ARG A 108 -0.44 -1.59 8.98
N VAL A 109 -0.41 -1.06 7.78
CA VAL A 109 0.71 -0.24 7.28
C VAL A 109 0.21 1.01 6.57
N ILE A 110 1.04 2.06 6.58
CA ILE A 110 0.94 3.14 5.61
C ILE A 110 1.95 2.83 4.51
N THR A 111 1.51 2.85 3.27
CA THR A 111 2.41 2.84 2.12
C THR A 111 2.20 4.10 1.29
N GLY A 112 3.28 4.61 0.72
CA GLY A 112 3.25 5.82 -0.09
C GLY A 112 4.07 5.67 -1.35
N PHE A 113 3.72 6.48 -2.35
CA PHE A 113 4.33 6.49 -3.69
C PHE A 113 4.75 7.91 -4.06
N GLU A 114 5.97 8.09 -4.57
CA GLU A 114 6.48 9.37 -5.09
C GLU A 114 7.16 9.11 -6.45
N PRO A 115 6.66 9.77 -7.51
CA PRO A 115 5.50 10.67 -7.56
C PRO A 115 4.16 9.93 -7.40
N GLN A 116 3.11 10.71 -7.08
CA GLN A 116 1.74 10.20 -7.07
C GLN A 116 1.33 9.68 -8.44
N GLY A 117 0.39 8.75 -8.48
CA GLY A 117 -0.16 8.17 -9.72
C GLY A 117 -0.55 6.71 -9.57
N PHE A 118 0.25 5.95 -8.79
CA PHE A 118 -0.01 4.53 -8.57
C PHE A 118 -1.29 4.27 -7.77
N GLU A 119 -1.78 5.22 -6.98
CA GLU A 119 -3.03 5.10 -6.24
C GLU A 119 -4.25 4.78 -7.14
N ARG A 120 -4.17 5.13 -8.44
CA ARG A 120 -5.20 4.80 -9.43
C ARG A 120 -5.35 3.29 -9.66
N PHE A 121 -4.30 2.52 -9.42
CA PHE A 121 -4.34 1.06 -9.44
C PHE A 121 -5.39 0.53 -8.47
N PHE A 122 -5.41 1.05 -7.24
CA PHE A 122 -6.36 0.62 -6.23
C PHE A 122 -7.79 1.02 -6.57
N VAL A 123 -7.98 2.17 -7.20
CA VAL A 123 -9.31 2.61 -7.68
C VAL A 123 -9.80 1.73 -8.82
N GLU A 124 -8.93 1.36 -9.77
CA GLU A 124 -9.28 0.54 -10.93
C GLU A 124 -9.65 -0.90 -10.56
N PHE A 125 -8.90 -1.50 -9.65
CA PHE A 125 -9.04 -2.92 -9.30
C PHE A 125 -9.77 -3.17 -7.99
N GLY A 126 -10.03 -2.12 -7.23
CA GLY A 126 -10.66 -2.22 -5.92
C GLY A 126 -12.16 -2.49 -6.00
N ILE A 127 -12.64 -3.20 -5.01
CA ILE A 127 -14.05 -3.50 -4.78
C ILE A 127 -14.47 -2.76 -3.52
N ASP A 128 -15.56 -2.01 -3.56
CA ASP A 128 -16.10 -1.28 -2.42
C ASP A 128 -16.20 -2.21 -1.21
N ALA A 129 -15.54 -1.85 -0.11
CA ALA A 129 -15.48 -2.69 1.08
C ALA A 129 -16.84 -2.86 1.79
N GLU A 130 -17.80 -1.96 1.53
CA GLU A 130 -19.16 -2.06 2.05
C GLU A 130 -20.05 -3.03 1.24
N LYS A 131 -19.59 -3.49 0.08
CA LYS A 131 -20.31 -4.48 -0.73
C LYS A 131 -20.26 -5.85 -0.06
N ALA A 132 -21.42 -6.51 0.07
CA ALA A 132 -21.47 -7.88 0.57
C ALA A 132 -20.64 -8.83 -0.32
N GLY A 133 -19.76 -9.65 0.28
CA GLY A 133 -18.87 -10.57 -0.45
C GLY A 133 -17.68 -9.89 -1.13
N ALA A 134 -17.38 -8.63 -0.81
CA ALA A 134 -16.29 -7.89 -1.45
C ALA A 134 -14.92 -8.52 -1.24
N PHE A 135 -14.66 -9.07 -0.04
CA PHE A 135 -13.41 -9.77 0.22
C PHE A 135 -13.26 -11.00 -0.68
N GLU A 136 -14.26 -11.88 -0.71
CA GLU A 136 -14.27 -13.11 -1.52
C GLU A 136 -14.14 -12.78 -3.02
N GLU A 137 -14.83 -11.74 -3.49
CA GLU A 137 -14.73 -11.27 -4.86
C GLU A 137 -13.31 -10.77 -5.16
N SER A 138 -12.68 -10.06 -4.22
CA SER A 138 -11.33 -9.50 -4.42
C SER A 138 -10.25 -10.56 -4.57
N VAL A 139 -10.44 -11.74 -4.01
CA VAL A 139 -9.50 -12.88 -4.13
C VAL A 139 -9.94 -13.92 -5.17
N SER A 140 -10.98 -13.64 -5.95
CA SER A 140 -11.44 -14.51 -7.02
C SER A 140 -10.40 -14.61 -8.15
N GLN A 141 -10.46 -15.72 -8.91
CA GLN A 141 -9.59 -15.90 -10.08
C GLN A 141 -9.76 -14.79 -11.11
N ASP A 142 -10.99 -14.29 -11.29
CA ASP A 142 -11.28 -13.19 -12.22
C ASP A 142 -10.63 -11.88 -11.76
N SER A 143 -10.69 -11.57 -10.47
CA SER A 143 -10.04 -10.37 -9.92
C SER A 143 -8.52 -10.46 -10.03
N ILE A 144 -7.94 -11.64 -9.74
CA ILE A 144 -6.50 -11.88 -9.90
C ILE A 144 -6.09 -11.72 -11.37
N ALA A 145 -6.83 -12.32 -12.30
CA ALA A 145 -6.53 -12.21 -13.73
C ALA A 145 -6.58 -10.76 -14.22
N ARG A 146 -7.61 -10.00 -13.83
CA ARG A 146 -7.74 -8.56 -14.17
C ARG A 146 -6.53 -7.76 -13.70
N VAL A 147 -6.05 -7.99 -12.48
CA VAL A 147 -4.86 -7.31 -11.94
C VAL A 147 -3.62 -7.70 -12.73
N VAL A 148 -3.38 -8.99 -12.96
CA VAL A 148 -2.21 -9.49 -13.71
C VAL A 148 -2.16 -8.92 -15.13
N GLU A 149 -3.31 -8.87 -15.82
CA GLU A 149 -3.40 -8.32 -17.17
C GLU A 149 -3.25 -6.80 -17.23
N GLY A 150 -3.65 -6.09 -16.17
CA GLY A 150 -3.78 -4.64 -16.19
C GLY A 150 -2.74 -3.86 -15.39
N CYS A 151 -1.98 -4.49 -14.50
CA CYS A 151 -1.09 -3.78 -13.56
C CYS A 151 0.02 -2.98 -14.26
N ALA A 152 0.51 -3.44 -15.41
CA ALA A 152 1.55 -2.73 -16.17
C ALA A 152 1.10 -1.34 -16.66
N ARG A 153 -0.20 -1.12 -16.84
CA ARG A 153 -0.75 0.22 -17.21
C ARG A 153 -0.51 1.28 -16.12
N PHE A 154 -0.22 0.83 -14.90
CA PHE A 154 0.06 1.67 -13.74
C PHE A 154 1.54 1.64 -13.34
N GLY A 155 2.42 1.15 -14.21
CA GLY A 155 3.86 1.05 -13.94
C GLY A 155 4.25 -0.08 -12.98
N MET A 156 3.33 -0.99 -12.61
CA MET A 156 3.64 -2.17 -11.82
C MET A 156 4.01 -3.33 -12.75
N ILE A 157 5.27 -3.68 -12.77
CA ILE A 157 5.82 -4.72 -13.66
C ILE A 157 6.14 -5.96 -12.85
N LEU A 158 5.47 -7.06 -13.18
CA LEU A 158 5.71 -8.36 -12.54
C LEU A 158 7.08 -8.89 -12.93
N ALA A 159 7.86 -9.35 -11.94
CA ALA A 159 9.14 -9.98 -12.18
C ALA A 159 8.94 -11.31 -12.95
N ARG A 160 9.75 -11.53 -13.96
CA ARG A 160 9.78 -12.81 -14.69
C ARG A 160 10.64 -13.80 -13.90
N HIS A 161 10.14 -15.00 -13.76
CA HIS A 161 10.90 -16.14 -13.23
C HIS A 161 11.92 -16.63 -14.25
#